data_efbd572e6e872cef2c66ec11a081e3f8
#
_entry.id   efbd572e6e872cef2c66ec11a081e3f8
#
_cell.length_a   1.000
_cell.length_b   1.000
_cell.length_c   1.000
_cell.angle_alpha   90.00
_cell.angle_beta   90.00
_cell.angle_gamma   90.00
#
_symmetry.space_group_name_H-M   'P 1'
#
loop_
_entity.id
_entity.type
_entity.pdbx_description
1 polymer ?
#
loop_
_entity_poly.entity_id
_entity_poly.type
_entity_poly.pdbx_seq_one_letter_code
_entity_poly.pdbx_strand_id
1 'polypeptide(L)'
;DFEMVNGETLAEEYNIVNKGCLTCPIKCARTVEVGGKAVKGPELETLGLLGGGILNNDLYSILKWNYELDELGMDTISAASTLAYAMEANEKGLWDNGLKFSEENKDKISQVWDDIAYRRGVGDELANGSRWCSEKYGGKEFAIHSKGMELAAYEPRRSVGLGLGYAVSNRGGCHLNGGYMVLIEGLSLNVNSQTPHGKPDFTVIFQDLMEGVSSCGQCLFTTYAFFPPPLISHPHSWYTRLFCKAVPVIGPVLRLLNKFPGMVCFNLPVIFNQSKALHLVTGMPVTFGSFFKAGKRGYTLERHINSRFGISRKDDSLPSRLTDVPQVEGDESTKVPLERMKNVYYHARGWSDDGVPTPKTLRKLGLDKLESYKVTCEEFKSSSGGAS
;
A
#
# COMPACT_ATOMS: atom_id res chain seq x y z
N ASP A 1 0.40 -15.66 20.56
CA ASP A 1 0.86 -16.15 19.23
C ASP A 1 1.65 -15.09 18.46
N PHE A 2 1.37 -13.77 18.66
CA PHE A 2 2.12 -12.69 17.99
C PHE A 2 3.62 -12.73 18.38
N GLU A 3 3.94 -13.01 19.63
CA GLU A 3 5.31 -13.11 20.10
C GLU A 3 6.12 -14.19 19.36
N MET A 4 5.47 -15.24 18.86
CA MET A 4 6.14 -16.35 18.14
C MET A 4 6.65 -15.96 16.76
N VAL A 5 6.11 -14.90 16.16
CA VAL A 5 6.39 -14.48 14.78
C VAL A 5 6.80 -13.01 14.68
N ASN A 6 7.10 -12.35 15.78
CA ASN A 6 7.50 -10.94 15.78
C ASN A 6 8.99 -10.75 15.44
N GLY A 7 9.39 -9.48 15.30
CA GLY A 7 10.77 -9.13 14.95
C GLY A 7 11.80 -9.40 16.04
N GLU A 8 11.38 -9.48 17.30
CA GLU A 8 12.25 -9.79 18.45
C GLU A 8 12.63 -11.26 18.42
N THR A 9 11.66 -12.17 18.33
CA THR A 9 11.86 -13.60 18.16
C THR A 9 12.70 -13.91 16.92
N LEU A 10 12.41 -13.23 15.81
CA LEU A 10 13.22 -13.35 14.60
C LEU A 10 14.69 -12.96 14.86
N ALA A 11 14.94 -11.90 15.65
CA ALA A 11 16.28 -11.43 15.95
C ALA A 11 17.04 -12.39 16.91
N GLU A 12 16.32 -12.96 17.86
CA GLU A 12 16.91 -13.84 18.89
C GLU A 12 17.23 -15.24 18.35
N GLU A 13 16.36 -15.80 17.48
CA GLU A 13 16.48 -17.20 17.08
C GLU A 13 17.22 -17.41 15.74
N TYR A 14 17.26 -16.39 14.84
CA TYR A 14 17.70 -16.59 13.45
C TYR A 14 18.94 -15.79 13.03
N ASN A 15 19.80 -15.36 13.95
CA ASN A 15 21.08 -14.70 13.65
C ASN A 15 20.99 -13.61 12.60
N ILE A 16 20.07 -12.66 12.78
CA ILE A 16 19.82 -11.60 11.81
C ILE A 16 21.06 -10.75 11.55
N VAL A 17 21.39 -10.56 10.29
CA VAL A 17 22.37 -9.58 9.83
C VAL A 17 21.67 -8.47 9.05
N ASN A 18 21.64 -7.26 9.62
CA ASN A 18 21.10 -6.09 8.91
C ASN A 18 22.02 -5.69 7.76
N LYS A 19 21.49 -5.63 6.57
CA LYS A 19 22.16 -5.20 5.33
C LYS A 19 21.40 -4.05 4.68
N GLY A 20 22.02 -3.36 3.77
CA GLY A 20 21.39 -2.27 3.00
C GLY A 20 22.11 -2.03 1.70
N CYS A 21 21.57 -1.12 0.90
CA CYS A 21 22.23 -0.62 -0.29
C CYS A 21 23.58 0.01 0.07
N LEU A 22 24.48 0.11 -0.92
CA LEU A 22 25.82 0.68 -0.72
C LEU A 22 25.72 2.06 -0.03
N THR A 23 26.42 2.22 1.08
CA THR A 23 26.47 3.43 1.92
C THR A 23 25.14 3.85 2.56
N CYS A 24 24.08 3.08 2.47
CA CYS A 24 22.80 3.43 3.06
C CYS A 24 22.79 3.20 4.59
N PRO A 25 22.53 4.25 5.41
CA PRO A 25 22.50 4.10 6.87
C PRO A 25 21.27 3.38 7.40
N ILE A 26 20.18 3.28 6.61
CA ILE A 26 18.91 2.68 7.03
C ILE A 26 19.06 1.16 7.25
N LYS A 27 19.84 0.48 6.38
CA LYS A 27 20.08 -0.98 6.45
C LYS A 27 18.79 -1.77 6.68
N CYS A 28 17.76 -1.49 5.85
CA CYS A 28 16.43 -2.09 5.98
C CYS A 28 16.35 -3.56 5.56
N ALA A 29 17.30 -4.05 4.76
CA ALA A 29 17.36 -5.45 4.40
C ALA A 29 17.93 -6.28 5.55
N ARG A 30 17.48 -7.54 5.65
CA ARG A 30 17.92 -8.51 6.62
C ARG A 30 18.39 -9.76 5.90
N THR A 31 19.38 -10.45 6.46
CA THR A 31 19.75 -11.79 6.04
C THR A 31 19.51 -12.71 7.22
N VAL A 32 18.87 -13.83 6.96
CA VAL A 32 18.56 -14.90 7.92
C VAL A 32 19.10 -16.22 7.39
N GLU A 33 19.26 -17.21 8.26
CA GLU A 33 19.68 -18.55 7.85
C GLU A 33 18.48 -19.48 7.73
N VAL A 34 18.31 -20.10 6.57
CA VAL A 34 17.27 -21.10 6.31
C VAL A 34 17.91 -22.32 5.64
N GLY A 35 17.84 -23.49 6.31
CA GLY A 35 18.41 -24.73 5.79
C GLY A 35 19.91 -24.64 5.49
N GLY A 36 20.68 -23.92 6.30
CA GLY A 36 22.14 -23.71 6.13
C GLY A 36 22.51 -22.70 5.03
N LYS A 37 21.54 -21.97 4.48
CA LYS A 37 21.77 -20.90 3.49
C LYS A 37 21.42 -19.54 4.07
N ALA A 38 22.28 -18.55 3.82
CA ALA A 38 21.97 -17.14 4.12
C ALA A 38 21.04 -16.58 3.03
N VAL A 39 19.80 -16.27 3.39
CA VAL A 39 18.75 -15.79 2.49
C VAL A 39 18.23 -14.42 2.92
N LYS A 40 17.51 -13.73 2.04
CA LYS A 40 16.80 -12.50 2.42
C LYS A 40 15.73 -12.81 3.44
N GLY A 41 15.73 -12.08 4.55
CA GLY A 41 14.70 -12.17 5.58
C GLY A 41 13.37 -11.54 5.11
N PRO A 42 12.26 -11.93 5.75
CA PRO A 42 10.94 -11.46 5.38
C PRO A 42 10.76 -9.97 5.72
N GLU A 43 9.94 -9.29 4.93
CA GLU A 43 9.40 -7.98 5.25
C GLU A 43 8.24 -8.10 6.26
N LEU A 44 7.82 -6.97 6.83
CA LEU A 44 6.70 -6.93 7.78
C LEU A 44 5.42 -7.53 7.18
N GLU A 45 5.14 -7.20 5.93
CA GLU A 45 3.99 -7.69 5.19
C GLU A 45 4.01 -9.21 5.04
N THR A 46 5.17 -9.77 4.78
CA THR A 46 5.36 -11.23 4.66
C THR A 46 5.11 -11.93 5.99
N LEU A 47 5.69 -11.41 7.08
CA LEU A 47 5.45 -11.93 8.43
C LEU A 47 3.97 -11.87 8.81
N GLY A 48 3.30 -10.74 8.53
CA GLY A 48 1.89 -10.55 8.86
C GLY A 48 0.96 -11.48 8.08
N LEU A 49 1.19 -11.65 6.78
CA LEU A 49 0.28 -12.39 5.89
C LEU A 49 0.54 -13.90 5.90
N LEU A 50 1.80 -14.34 5.92
CA LEU A 50 2.16 -15.77 6.08
C LEU A 50 2.11 -16.25 7.53
N GLY A 51 1.99 -15.31 8.48
CA GLY A 51 1.74 -15.58 9.88
C GLY A 51 0.26 -15.48 10.22
N GLY A 52 -0.15 -14.35 10.83
CA GLY A 52 -1.53 -14.11 11.27
C GLY A 52 -2.58 -14.22 10.17
N GLY A 53 -2.24 -13.87 8.93
CA GLY A 53 -3.15 -13.93 7.79
C GLY A 53 -3.65 -15.33 7.45
N ILE A 54 -2.86 -16.35 7.74
CA ILE A 54 -3.19 -17.78 7.52
C ILE A 54 -3.17 -18.61 8.81
N LEU A 55 -3.23 -17.93 9.98
CA LEU A 55 -3.21 -18.52 11.31
C LEU A 55 -1.97 -19.40 11.58
N ASN A 56 -0.82 -19.03 10.98
CA ASN A 56 0.44 -19.71 11.18
C ASN A 56 1.29 -18.98 12.22
N ASN A 57 1.78 -19.70 13.22
CA ASN A 57 2.65 -19.20 14.28
C ASN A 57 4.06 -19.81 14.24
N ASP A 58 4.40 -20.53 13.17
CA ASP A 58 5.72 -21.12 12.96
C ASP A 58 6.59 -20.20 12.12
N LEU A 59 7.52 -19.53 12.77
CA LEU A 59 8.44 -18.60 12.13
C LEU A 59 9.34 -19.26 11.09
N TYR A 60 9.78 -20.53 11.33
CA TYR A 60 10.60 -21.25 10.37
C TYR A 60 9.88 -21.47 9.04
N SER A 61 8.61 -21.87 9.06
CA SER A 61 7.79 -22.01 7.85
C SER A 61 7.67 -20.68 7.10
N ILE A 62 7.47 -19.55 7.80
CA ILE A 62 7.41 -18.23 7.16
C ILE A 62 8.73 -17.91 6.46
N LEU A 63 9.88 -18.13 7.10
CA LEU A 63 11.19 -17.90 6.51
C LEU A 63 11.44 -18.77 5.28
N LYS A 64 11.06 -20.05 5.36
CA LYS A 64 11.16 -21.00 4.25
C LYS A 64 10.30 -20.57 3.07
N TRP A 65 9.03 -20.26 3.29
CA TRP A 65 8.12 -19.83 2.23
C TRP A 65 8.50 -18.46 1.64
N ASN A 66 9.00 -17.53 2.45
CA ASN A 66 9.55 -16.28 1.94
C ASN A 66 10.70 -16.53 0.96
N TYR A 67 11.62 -17.46 1.29
CA TYR A 67 12.70 -17.82 0.39
C TYR A 67 12.19 -18.51 -0.88
N GLU A 68 11.25 -19.45 -0.76
CA GLU A 68 10.66 -20.17 -1.90
C GLU A 68 9.94 -19.20 -2.86
N LEU A 69 9.13 -18.28 -2.34
CA LEU A 69 8.44 -17.26 -3.13
C LEU A 69 9.41 -16.29 -3.84
N ASP A 70 10.52 -15.91 -3.16
CA ASP A 70 11.57 -15.06 -3.73
C ASP A 70 12.29 -15.78 -4.90
N GLU A 71 12.62 -17.07 -4.73
CA GLU A 71 13.23 -17.89 -5.79
C GLU A 71 12.29 -18.12 -7.00
N LEU A 72 11.00 -18.23 -6.75
CA LEU A 72 9.97 -18.34 -7.79
C LEU A 72 9.59 -17.00 -8.44
N GLY A 73 10.12 -15.87 -7.94
CA GLY A 73 9.81 -14.53 -8.42
C GLY A 73 8.38 -14.08 -8.14
N MET A 74 7.77 -14.58 -7.06
CA MET A 74 6.39 -14.29 -6.68
C MET A 74 6.31 -13.25 -5.56
N ASP A 75 5.30 -12.37 -5.65
CA ASP A 75 5.02 -11.39 -4.60
C ASP A 75 4.41 -12.08 -3.36
N THR A 76 5.05 -11.89 -2.21
CA THR A 76 4.64 -12.52 -0.95
C THR A 76 3.30 -12.00 -0.42
N ILE A 77 2.94 -10.74 -0.72
CA ILE A 77 1.65 -10.15 -0.32
C ILE A 77 0.50 -10.83 -1.06
N SER A 78 0.60 -10.86 -2.40
CA SER A 78 -0.47 -11.44 -3.24
C SER A 78 -0.57 -12.93 -3.07
N ALA A 79 0.56 -13.66 -2.97
CA ALA A 79 0.57 -15.10 -2.75
C ALA A 79 -0.11 -15.49 -1.43
N ALA A 80 0.30 -14.84 -0.32
CA ALA A 80 -0.25 -15.13 1.00
C ALA A 80 -1.74 -14.75 1.12
N SER A 81 -2.13 -13.59 0.60
CA SER A 81 -3.53 -13.13 0.65
C SER A 81 -4.44 -13.97 -0.23
N THR A 82 -3.97 -14.42 -1.39
CA THR A 82 -4.72 -15.33 -2.27
C THR A 82 -4.88 -16.71 -1.62
N LEU A 83 -3.83 -17.20 -0.95
CA LEU A 83 -3.89 -18.44 -0.17
C LEU A 83 -4.90 -18.32 0.98
N ALA A 84 -4.86 -17.21 1.75
CA ALA A 84 -5.81 -16.96 2.84
C ALA A 84 -7.26 -16.94 2.34
N TYR A 85 -7.53 -16.29 1.21
CA TYR A 85 -8.84 -16.34 0.56
C TYR A 85 -9.25 -17.77 0.23
N ALA A 86 -8.37 -18.56 -0.37
CA ALA A 86 -8.67 -19.93 -0.76
C ALA A 86 -8.99 -20.83 0.46
N MET A 87 -8.22 -20.68 1.54
CA MET A 87 -8.47 -21.39 2.80
C MET A 87 -9.84 -21.04 3.39
N GLU A 88 -10.19 -19.74 3.43
CA GLU A 88 -11.50 -19.29 3.92
C GLU A 88 -12.65 -19.73 3.00
N ALA A 89 -12.46 -19.69 1.68
CA ALA A 89 -13.45 -20.16 0.73
C ALA A 89 -13.72 -21.68 0.88
N ASN A 90 -12.69 -22.45 1.18
CA ASN A 90 -12.82 -23.87 1.48
C ASN A 90 -13.56 -24.10 2.81
N GLU A 91 -13.19 -23.38 3.87
CA GLU A 91 -13.84 -23.46 5.18
C GLU A 91 -15.34 -23.14 5.08
N LYS A 92 -15.71 -22.14 4.27
CA LYS A 92 -17.09 -21.75 4.01
C LYS A 92 -17.86 -22.67 3.03
N GLY A 93 -17.18 -23.69 2.48
CA GLY A 93 -17.79 -24.60 1.52
C GLY A 93 -18.08 -23.98 0.13
N LEU A 94 -17.47 -22.84 -0.18
CA LEU A 94 -17.62 -22.17 -1.48
C LEU A 94 -16.73 -22.81 -2.56
N TRP A 95 -15.58 -23.33 -2.15
CA TRP A 95 -14.59 -23.91 -3.05
C TRP A 95 -13.83 -25.04 -2.35
N ASP A 96 -14.13 -26.29 -2.74
CA ASP A 96 -13.39 -27.46 -2.27
C ASP A 96 -12.02 -27.52 -3.00
N ASN A 97 -11.02 -26.90 -2.38
CA ASN A 97 -9.66 -26.81 -2.92
C ASN A 97 -8.62 -27.56 -2.08
N GLY A 98 -9.05 -28.20 -0.99
CA GLY A 98 -8.21 -28.97 -0.07
C GLY A 98 -7.26 -28.15 0.82
N LEU A 99 -7.31 -26.80 0.78
CA LEU A 99 -6.49 -25.91 1.59
C LEU A 99 -7.25 -25.49 2.85
N LYS A 100 -6.61 -25.61 4.01
CA LYS A 100 -7.24 -25.33 5.32
C LYS A 100 -6.29 -24.55 6.22
N PHE A 101 -6.86 -23.76 7.12
CA PHE A 101 -6.13 -23.18 8.26
C PHE A 101 -5.78 -24.27 9.28
N SER A 102 -4.69 -25.01 9.07
CA SER A 102 -4.25 -26.04 10.02
C SER A 102 -2.77 -26.33 9.90
N GLU A 103 -2.16 -26.79 11.00
CA GLU A 103 -0.76 -27.24 11.06
C GLU A 103 -0.47 -28.36 10.04
N GLU A 104 -1.44 -29.25 9.78
CA GLU A 104 -1.32 -30.39 8.84
C GLU A 104 -1.06 -29.97 7.39
N ASN A 105 -1.37 -28.71 7.05
CA ASN A 105 -1.18 -28.20 5.68
C ASN A 105 0.20 -27.57 5.46
N LYS A 106 1.02 -27.35 6.48
CA LYS A 106 2.31 -26.66 6.35
C LYS A 106 3.20 -27.27 5.28
N ASP A 107 3.32 -28.59 5.25
CA ASP A 107 4.14 -29.30 4.25
C ASP A 107 3.60 -29.16 2.83
N LYS A 108 2.28 -28.98 2.68
CA LYS A 108 1.63 -28.80 1.37
C LYS A 108 1.82 -27.41 0.80
N ILE A 109 2.03 -26.39 1.63
CA ILE A 109 2.11 -24.99 1.17
C ILE A 109 3.30 -24.76 0.24
N SER A 110 4.46 -25.34 0.51
CA SER A 110 5.60 -25.28 -0.42
C SER A 110 5.25 -25.85 -1.82
N GLN A 111 4.47 -26.92 -1.87
CA GLN A 111 3.98 -27.46 -3.13
C GLN A 111 2.97 -26.52 -3.81
N VAL A 112 2.15 -25.83 -3.02
CA VAL A 112 1.19 -24.83 -3.57
C VAL A 112 1.92 -23.68 -4.25
N TRP A 113 3.06 -23.21 -3.72
CA TRP A 113 3.85 -22.18 -4.39
C TRP A 113 4.37 -22.64 -5.75
N ASP A 114 4.91 -23.85 -5.83
CA ASP A 114 5.32 -24.47 -7.10
C ASP A 114 4.13 -24.60 -8.06
N ASP A 115 2.99 -25.05 -7.55
CA ASP A 115 1.79 -25.26 -8.37
C ASP A 115 1.23 -23.92 -8.91
N ILE A 116 1.32 -22.83 -8.14
CA ILE A 116 0.99 -21.48 -8.62
C ILE A 116 1.96 -21.05 -9.72
N ALA A 117 3.27 -21.16 -9.47
CA ALA A 117 4.30 -20.71 -10.40
C ALA A 117 4.25 -21.46 -11.74
N TYR A 118 3.98 -22.75 -11.70
CA TYR A 118 3.92 -23.62 -12.88
C TYR A 118 2.50 -23.94 -13.36
N ARG A 119 1.47 -23.28 -12.81
CA ARG A 119 0.06 -23.39 -13.17
C ARG A 119 -0.45 -24.84 -13.20
N ARG A 120 -0.34 -25.53 -12.07
CA ARG A 120 -0.75 -26.93 -11.92
C ARG A 120 -1.92 -27.06 -10.94
N GLY A 121 -2.95 -27.82 -11.30
CA GLY A 121 -4.08 -28.12 -10.42
C GLY A 121 -4.73 -26.87 -9.82
N VAL A 122 -4.90 -26.84 -8.50
CA VAL A 122 -5.42 -25.67 -7.76
C VAL A 122 -4.52 -24.44 -7.93
N GLY A 123 -3.22 -24.64 -8.13
CA GLY A 123 -2.27 -23.55 -8.34
C GLY A 123 -2.55 -22.74 -9.62
N ASP A 124 -3.06 -23.35 -10.69
CA ASP A 124 -3.45 -22.62 -11.91
C ASP A 124 -4.60 -21.63 -11.65
N GLU A 125 -5.53 -21.99 -10.78
CA GLU A 125 -6.62 -21.11 -10.35
C GLU A 125 -6.10 -19.96 -9.48
N LEU A 126 -5.28 -20.29 -8.46
CA LEU A 126 -4.70 -19.33 -7.53
C LEU A 126 -3.78 -18.31 -8.23
N ALA A 127 -3.09 -18.72 -9.29
CA ALA A 127 -2.23 -17.86 -10.10
C ALA A 127 -2.95 -16.64 -10.73
N ASN A 128 -4.30 -16.65 -10.74
CA ASN A 128 -5.11 -15.54 -11.24
C ASN A 128 -5.47 -14.50 -10.13
N GLY A 129 -5.08 -14.76 -8.89
CA GLY A 129 -5.29 -13.87 -7.73
C GLY A 129 -6.66 -13.98 -7.09
N SER A 130 -6.80 -13.40 -5.89
CA SER A 130 -8.00 -13.48 -5.06
C SER A 130 -9.24 -12.87 -5.70
N ARG A 131 -9.09 -11.81 -6.49
CA ARG A 131 -10.19 -11.21 -7.25
C ARG A 131 -10.83 -12.21 -8.20
N TRP A 132 -10.03 -12.81 -9.08
CA TRP A 132 -10.51 -13.76 -10.06
C TRP A 132 -11.14 -14.99 -9.38
N CYS A 133 -10.48 -15.51 -8.35
CA CYS A 133 -11.01 -16.64 -7.59
C CYS A 133 -12.37 -16.30 -6.96
N SER A 134 -12.53 -15.10 -6.39
CA SER A 134 -13.78 -14.67 -5.78
C SER A 134 -14.90 -14.39 -6.79
N GLU A 135 -14.55 -14.00 -8.01
CA GLU A 135 -15.51 -13.86 -9.11
C GLU A 135 -16.03 -15.22 -9.57
N LYS A 136 -15.20 -16.27 -9.51
CA LYS A 136 -15.53 -17.65 -9.92
C LYS A 136 -16.24 -18.45 -8.81
N TYR A 137 -15.74 -18.36 -7.59
CA TYR A 137 -16.17 -19.23 -6.48
C TYR A 137 -17.03 -18.53 -5.43
N GLY A 138 -17.15 -17.19 -5.49
CA GLY A 138 -17.84 -16.41 -4.46
C GLY A 138 -16.91 -15.89 -3.37
N GLY A 139 -17.47 -15.27 -2.31
CA GLY A 139 -16.67 -14.74 -1.22
C GLY A 139 -15.99 -13.39 -1.52
N LYS A 140 -16.58 -12.59 -2.41
CA LYS A 140 -16.08 -11.24 -2.74
C LYS A 140 -15.95 -10.33 -1.52
N GLU A 141 -16.76 -10.58 -0.51
CA GLU A 141 -16.78 -9.82 0.74
C GLU A 141 -15.51 -10.02 1.58
N PHE A 142 -14.81 -11.14 1.43
CA PHE A 142 -13.57 -11.45 2.14
C PHE A 142 -12.34 -11.66 1.22
N ALA A 143 -12.47 -11.45 -0.07
CA ALA A 143 -11.33 -11.35 -0.99
C ALA A 143 -10.67 -9.98 -0.81
N ILE A 144 -9.61 -9.92 0.01
CA ILE A 144 -9.02 -8.67 0.50
C ILE A 144 -8.11 -8.04 -0.55
N HIS A 145 -8.72 -7.32 -1.49
CA HIS A 145 -8.02 -6.59 -2.57
C HIS A 145 -8.67 -5.24 -2.89
N SER A 146 -7.97 -4.41 -3.63
CA SER A 146 -8.55 -3.25 -4.34
C SER A 146 -8.05 -3.28 -5.79
N LYS A 147 -8.96 -3.17 -6.74
CA LYS A 147 -8.66 -3.23 -8.19
C LYS A 147 -7.91 -4.49 -8.64
N GLY A 148 -8.02 -5.59 -7.88
CA GLY A 148 -7.35 -6.87 -8.16
C GLY A 148 -5.93 -6.99 -7.60
N MET A 149 -5.44 -6.00 -6.86
CA MET A 149 -4.20 -6.09 -6.09
C MET A 149 -4.54 -6.30 -4.61
N GLU A 150 -4.02 -7.36 -4.02
CA GLU A 150 -4.21 -7.71 -2.62
C GLU A 150 -3.61 -6.65 -1.70
N LEU A 151 -4.22 -6.45 -0.51
CA LEU A 151 -3.79 -5.45 0.45
C LEU A 151 -2.58 -5.95 1.24
N ALA A 152 -1.67 -5.03 1.59
CA ALA A 152 -0.57 -5.32 2.51
C ALA A 152 -1.08 -5.57 3.94
N ALA A 153 -0.24 -6.12 4.82
CA ALA A 153 -0.57 -6.61 6.16
C ALA A 153 -0.90 -5.51 7.18
N TYR A 154 -1.68 -4.51 6.78
CA TYR A 154 -2.16 -3.44 7.66
C TYR A 154 -3.69 -3.42 7.65
N GLU A 155 -4.29 -3.55 8.81
CA GLU A 155 -5.75 -3.60 8.96
C GLU A 155 -6.38 -2.20 8.72
N PRO A 156 -7.14 -2.00 7.63
CA PRO A 156 -7.69 -0.68 7.29
C PRO A 156 -8.70 -0.14 8.29
N ARG A 157 -9.39 -1.02 9.03
CA ARG A 157 -10.36 -0.61 10.07
C ARG A 157 -9.67 -0.04 11.31
N ARG A 158 -8.36 -0.29 11.46
CA ARG A 158 -7.47 0.33 12.47
C ARG A 158 -6.65 1.49 11.91
N SER A 159 -6.72 1.75 10.61
CA SER A 159 -6.01 2.83 9.92
C SER A 159 -6.88 3.31 8.76
N VAL A 160 -7.94 4.08 9.07
CA VAL A 160 -8.94 4.45 8.05
C VAL A 160 -8.39 5.33 6.94
N GLY A 161 -7.35 6.13 7.22
CA GLY A 161 -6.63 6.88 6.20
C GLY A 161 -5.89 5.98 5.22
N LEU A 162 -5.28 4.88 5.71
CA LEU A 162 -4.71 3.86 4.85
C LEU A 162 -5.80 3.11 4.07
N GLY A 163 -6.96 2.83 4.69
CA GLY A 163 -8.11 2.26 4.02
C GLY A 163 -8.55 3.10 2.81
N LEU A 164 -8.63 4.42 2.97
CA LEU A 164 -8.83 5.34 1.85
C LEU A 164 -7.70 5.19 0.82
N GLY A 165 -6.44 5.20 1.27
CA GLY A 165 -5.27 5.06 0.41
C GLY A 165 -5.34 3.81 -0.47
N TYR A 166 -5.64 2.64 0.09
CA TYR A 166 -5.82 1.40 -0.65
C TYR A 166 -6.91 1.51 -1.73
N ALA A 167 -8.06 2.09 -1.37
CA ALA A 167 -9.17 2.19 -2.30
C ALA A 167 -8.87 3.11 -3.48
N VAL A 168 -8.23 4.28 -3.25
CA VAL A 168 -8.01 5.31 -4.27
C VAL A 168 -6.64 5.24 -4.96
N SER A 169 -5.78 4.32 -4.54
CA SER A 169 -4.47 4.11 -5.16
C SER A 169 -4.61 3.78 -6.64
N ASN A 170 -3.78 4.40 -7.47
CA ASN A 170 -3.76 4.19 -8.92
C ASN A 170 -3.31 2.78 -9.31
N ARG A 171 -2.49 2.15 -8.44
CA ARG A 171 -1.93 0.80 -8.64
C ARG A 171 -2.85 -0.33 -8.16
N GLY A 172 -3.87 -0.01 -7.36
CA GLY A 172 -4.68 -0.99 -6.65
C GLY A 172 -4.39 -1.00 -5.14
N GLY A 173 -4.48 -2.13 -4.47
CA GLY A 173 -4.31 -2.29 -3.03
C GLY A 173 -2.91 -1.97 -2.47
N CYS A 174 -2.21 -1.00 -3.02
CA CYS A 174 -0.83 -0.66 -2.69
C CYS A 174 -0.75 0.35 -1.53
N HIS A 175 -0.12 -0.04 -0.42
CA HIS A 175 0.10 0.86 0.72
C HIS A 175 1.02 2.04 0.39
N LEU A 176 2.01 1.88 -0.48
CA LEU A 176 2.97 2.92 -0.86
C LEU A 176 2.34 3.97 -1.80
N ASN A 177 1.77 3.55 -2.93
CA ASN A 177 1.05 4.44 -3.84
C ASN A 177 -0.24 4.98 -3.19
N GLY A 178 -0.80 4.27 -2.20
CA GLY A 178 -1.87 4.71 -1.34
C GLY A 178 -1.51 5.85 -0.36
N GLY A 179 -0.21 6.18 -0.23
CA GLY A 179 0.28 7.26 0.62
C GLY A 179 0.77 6.84 2.00
N TYR A 180 0.83 5.53 2.30
CA TYR A 180 1.39 4.96 3.53
C TYR A 180 0.91 5.62 4.83
N MET A 181 -0.39 5.89 4.91
CA MET A 181 -1.01 6.62 6.03
C MET A 181 -0.82 5.94 7.39
N VAL A 182 -0.58 4.62 7.41
CA VAL A 182 -0.28 3.87 8.63
C VAL A 182 0.92 4.44 9.39
N LEU A 183 1.84 5.13 8.70
CA LEU A 183 2.99 5.79 9.33
C LEU A 183 2.56 6.76 10.43
N ILE A 184 1.53 7.57 10.18
CA ILE A 184 1.01 8.53 11.18
C ILE A 184 -0.10 7.95 12.04
N GLU A 185 -0.73 6.87 11.62
CA GLU A 185 -1.89 6.27 12.29
C GLU A 185 -1.53 5.15 13.27
N GLY A 186 -0.28 4.70 13.32
CA GLY A 186 0.09 3.64 14.24
C GLY A 186 1.56 3.26 14.30
N LEU A 187 2.35 3.44 13.22
CA LEU A 187 3.75 2.99 13.21
C LEU A 187 4.72 3.99 13.87
N SER A 188 4.54 5.28 13.64
CA SER A 188 5.48 6.30 14.15
C SER A 188 4.81 7.38 14.97
N LEU A 189 3.61 7.76 14.62
CA LEU A 189 2.79 8.73 15.35
C LEU A 189 1.50 8.04 15.79
N ASN A 190 0.81 8.64 16.76
CA ASN A 190 -0.45 8.11 17.26
C ASN A 190 -1.59 9.10 16.98
N VAL A 191 -1.75 9.43 15.70
CA VAL A 191 -2.93 10.18 15.23
C VAL A 191 -4.15 9.26 15.32
N ASN A 192 -5.28 9.78 15.81
CA ASN A 192 -6.50 8.98 15.91
C ASN A 192 -6.78 8.26 14.57
N SER A 193 -6.59 6.95 14.58
CA SER A 193 -6.60 6.11 13.40
C SER A 193 -8.00 5.84 12.84
N GLN A 194 -9.05 6.02 13.65
CA GLN A 194 -10.44 5.73 13.29
C GLN A 194 -11.25 6.98 12.90
N THR A 195 -10.69 8.18 13.06
CA THR A 195 -11.38 9.40 12.60
C THR A 195 -11.16 9.64 11.10
N PRO A 196 -12.21 9.90 10.31
CA PRO A 196 -12.05 10.28 8.90
C PRO A 196 -11.62 11.73 8.69
N HIS A 197 -11.64 12.56 9.76
CA HIS A 197 -11.35 13.99 9.67
C HIS A 197 -9.88 14.25 9.38
N GLY A 198 -9.59 15.08 8.37
CA GLY A 198 -8.26 15.44 7.92
C GLY A 198 -7.54 14.34 7.13
N LYS A 199 -7.97 13.07 7.23
CA LYS A 199 -7.30 11.95 6.56
C LYS A 199 -7.24 12.09 5.04
N PRO A 200 -8.32 12.47 4.33
CA PRO A 200 -8.25 12.62 2.87
C PRO A 200 -7.24 13.67 2.42
N ASP A 201 -7.11 14.78 3.15
CA ASP A 201 -6.15 15.84 2.81
C ASP A 201 -4.69 15.39 3.06
N PHE A 202 -4.44 14.65 4.14
CA PHE A 202 -3.15 14.00 4.38
C PHE A 202 -2.83 12.93 3.36
N THR A 203 -3.79 12.08 2.98
CA THR A 203 -3.60 11.06 1.94
C THR A 203 -3.11 11.69 0.64
N VAL A 204 -3.69 12.84 0.23
CA VAL A 204 -3.22 13.57 -0.96
C VAL A 204 -1.76 13.99 -0.81
N ILE A 205 -1.37 14.56 0.35
CA ILE A 205 0.01 14.99 0.59
C ILE A 205 0.98 13.81 0.55
N PHE A 206 0.65 12.72 1.22
CA PHE A 206 1.52 11.55 1.25
C PHE A 206 1.64 10.86 -0.11
N GLN A 207 0.56 10.80 -0.88
CA GLN A 207 0.61 10.29 -2.25
C GLN A 207 1.49 11.18 -3.15
N ASP A 208 1.35 12.50 -3.06
CA ASP A 208 2.18 13.44 -3.81
C ASP A 208 3.66 13.37 -3.38
N LEU A 209 3.92 13.15 -2.09
CA LEU A 209 5.26 12.91 -1.56
C LEU A 209 5.87 11.61 -2.10
N MET A 210 5.15 10.50 -1.94
CA MET A 210 5.61 9.17 -2.40
C MET A 210 5.87 9.15 -3.89
N GLU A 211 4.97 9.74 -4.67
CA GLU A 211 5.12 9.86 -6.12
C GLU A 211 6.31 10.74 -6.51
N GLY A 212 6.51 11.87 -5.80
CA GLY A 212 7.68 12.72 -6.01
C GLY A 212 9.00 12.01 -5.73
N VAL A 213 9.09 11.27 -4.64
CA VAL A 213 10.27 10.47 -4.25
C VAL A 213 10.51 9.36 -5.27
N SER A 214 9.48 8.63 -5.68
CA SER A 214 9.55 7.56 -6.66
C SER A 214 10.00 8.06 -8.03
N SER A 215 9.41 9.16 -8.50
CA SER A 215 9.76 9.80 -9.78
C SER A 215 11.22 10.29 -9.85
N CYS A 216 11.83 10.60 -8.70
CA CYS A 216 13.24 10.98 -8.62
C CYS A 216 14.19 9.79 -8.51
N GLY A 217 13.68 8.55 -8.52
CA GLY A 217 14.48 7.34 -8.31
C GLY A 217 15.02 7.20 -6.87
N GLN A 218 14.45 7.93 -5.92
CA GLN A 218 14.84 7.84 -4.52
C GLN A 218 14.10 6.68 -3.82
N CYS A 219 14.73 6.11 -2.80
CA CYS A 219 14.11 5.09 -1.99
C CYS A 219 12.96 5.65 -1.14
N LEU A 220 11.80 4.98 -1.14
CA LEU A 220 10.62 5.40 -0.38
C LEU A 220 10.85 5.39 1.15
N PHE A 221 11.75 4.58 1.68
CA PHE A 221 12.13 4.64 3.10
C PHE A 221 12.73 6.01 3.51
N THR A 222 13.25 6.81 2.57
CA THR A 222 13.71 8.17 2.88
C THR A 222 12.57 9.10 3.26
N THR A 223 11.31 8.75 3.01
CA THR A 223 10.13 9.53 3.40
C THR A 223 9.91 9.59 4.91
N TYR A 224 10.50 8.66 5.69
CA TYR A 224 10.51 8.78 7.15
C TYR A 224 11.13 10.09 7.65
N ALA A 225 12.05 10.68 6.87
CA ALA A 225 12.63 12.00 7.15
C ALA A 225 11.69 13.18 6.85
N PHE A 226 10.44 12.93 6.46
CA PHE A 226 9.43 13.97 6.23
C PHE A 226 9.05 14.69 7.53
N PHE A 227 9.00 13.96 8.62
CA PHE A 227 8.69 14.55 9.91
C PHE A 227 9.95 14.99 10.65
N PRO A 228 9.88 16.09 11.43
CA PRO A 228 10.97 16.47 12.33
C PRO A 228 11.36 15.31 13.25
N PRO A 229 12.66 15.00 13.39
CA PRO A 229 13.13 13.89 14.21
C PRO A 229 12.53 13.84 15.63
N PRO A 230 12.34 14.98 16.37
CA PRO A 230 11.74 14.94 17.70
C PRO A 230 10.32 14.37 17.74
N LEU A 231 9.51 14.51 16.67
CA LEU A 231 8.16 13.97 16.63
C LEU A 231 8.18 12.44 16.57
N ILE A 232 9.14 11.88 15.82
CA ILE A 232 9.27 10.44 15.64
C ILE A 232 9.95 9.79 16.85
N SER A 233 11.06 10.39 17.34
CA SER A 233 11.84 9.83 18.45
C SER A 233 11.16 9.96 19.81
N HIS A 234 10.21 10.90 19.98
CA HIS A 234 9.49 11.12 21.24
C HIS A 234 7.96 11.10 21.01
N PRO A 235 7.39 9.94 20.61
CA PRO A 235 5.96 9.85 20.23
C PRO A 235 5.01 10.15 21.39
N HIS A 236 5.45 9.99 22.65
CA HIS A 236 4.66 10.25 23.84
C HIS A 236 4.87 11.62 24.45
N SER A 237 5.70 12.49 23.86
CA SER A 237 5.91 13.87 24.33
C SER A 237 4.64 14.71 24.22
N TRP A 238 4.57 15.78 25.02
CA TRP A 238 3.40 16.69 25.01
C TRP A 238 3.22 17.39 23.65
N TYR A 239 4.29 17.75 22.98
CA TYR A 239 4.27 18.41 21.67
C TYR A 239 3.85 17.43 20.56
N THR A 240 4.29 16.18 20.60
CA THR A 240 3.83 15.16 19.65
C THR A 240 2.34 14.86 19.84
N ARG A 241 1.88 14.74 21.10
CA ARG A 241 0.45 14.58 21.39
C ARG A 241 -0.38 15.77 20.90
N LEU A 242 0.13 17.00 21.05
CA LEU A 242 -0.54 18.19 20.54
C LEU A 242 -0.62 18.16 19.01
N PHE A 243 0.49 17.82 18.33
CA PHE A 243 0.51 17.63 16.87
C PHE A 243 -0.53 16.59 16.43
N CYS A 244 -0.54 15.40 17.03
CA CYS A 244 -1.50 14.36 16.71
C CYS A 244 -2.96 14.78 16.89
N LYS A 245 -3.27 15.56 17.93
CA LYS A 245 -4.61 16.14 18.15
C LYS A 245 -4.97 17.22 17.12
N ALA A 246 -3.99 17.96 16.62
CA ALA A 246 -4.21 19.01 15.63
C ALA A 246 -4.49 18.44 14.22
N VAL A 247 -3.96 17.25 13.89
CA VAL A 247 -4.08 16.63 12.55
C VAL A 247 -5.51 16.61 12.00
N PRO A 248 -6.54 16.19 12.75
CA PRO A 248 -7.91 16.20 12.25
C PRO A 248 -8.47 17.61 11.95
N VAL A 249 -7.91 18.63 12.60
CA VAL A 249 -8.40 20.02 12.53
C VAL A 249 -7.71 20.81 11.42
N ILE A 250 -6.45 20.51 11.11
CA ILE A 250 -5.67 21.24 10.11
C ILE A 250 -5.99 20.86 8.66
N GLY A 251 -6.94 19.92 8.43
CA GLY A 251 -7.38 19.52 7.09
C GLY A 251 -7.66 20.67 6.13
N PRO A 252 -8.39 21.75 6.51
CA PRO A 252 -8.60 22.91 5.66
C PRO A 252 -7.31 23.64 5.23
N VAL A 253 -6.31 23.73 6.14
CA VAL A 253 -5.00 24.31 5.83
C VAL A 253 -4.24 23.42 4.84
N LEU A 254 -4.25 22.11 5.05
CA LEU A 254 -3.64 21.13 4.15
C LEU A 254 -4.31 21.16 2.78
N ARG A 255 -5.62 21.33 2.72
CA ARG A 255 -6.37 21.50 1.46
C ARG A 255 -5.92 22.73 0.69
N LEU A 256 -5.64 23.84 1.37
CA LEU A 256 -5.08 25.03 0.76
C LEU A 256 -3.68 24.78 0.18
N LEU A 257 -2.80 24.11 0.94
CA LEU A 257 -1.48 23.68 0.47
C LEU A 257 -1.58 22.72 -0.72
N ASN A 258 -2.48 21.74 -0.67
CA ASN A 258 -2.75 20.83 -1.80
C ASN A 258 -3.23 21.58 -3.04
N LYS A 259 -4.00 22.65 -2.87
CA LYS A 259 -4.49 23.46 -3.98
C LYS A 259 -3.42 24.34 -4.61
N PHE A 260 -2.45 24.79 -3.81
CA PHE A 260 -1.38 25.71 -4.21
C PHE A 260 0.00 25.24 -3.69
N PRO A 261 0.50 24.08 -4.10
CA PRO A 261 1.77 23.54 -3.60
C PRO A 261 2.96 24.45 -3.91
N GLY A 262 2.90 25.21 -5.00
CA GLY A 262 3.94 26.17 -5.38
C GLY A 262 4.07 27.41 -4.49
N MET A 263 3.17 27.61 -3.51
CA MET A 263 3.30 28.71 -2.53
C MET A 263 4.52 28.52 -1.62
N VAL A 264 4.97 27.28 -1.41
CA VAL A 264 6.18 26.99 -0.63
C VAL A 264 7.38 27.04 -1.56
N CYS A 265 7.89 28.25 -1.82
CA CYS A 265 8.99 28.49 -2.76
C CYS A 265 10.40 28.36 -2.13
N PHE A 266 10.51 27.80 -0.93
CA PHE A 266 11.76 27.60 -0.22
C PHE A 266 11.90 26.15 0.24
N ASN A 267 13.11 25.76 0.62
CA ASN A 267 13.40 24.46 1.20
C ASN A 267 13.44 24.56 2.73
N LEU A 268 12.76 23.64 3.39
CA LEU A 268 12.77 23.49 4.85
C LEU A 268 13.77 22.40 5.23
N PRO A 269 15.05 22.72 5.50
CA PRO A 269 16.12 21.73 5.63
C PRO A 269 15.96 20.79 6.82
N VAL A 270 15.06 21.11 7.76
CA VAL A 270 14.79 20.31 8.96
C VAL A 270 13.60 19.37 8.77
N ILE A 271 12.71 19.66 7.81
CA ILE A 271 11.44 18.95 7.66
C ILE A 271 11.45 18.03 6.44
N PHE A 272 12.18 18.39 5.38
CA PHE A 272 12.15 17.64 4.12
C PHE A 272 13.41 17.89 3.31
N ASN A 273 14.28 16.93 3.25
CA ASN A 273 15.59 17.06 2.61
C ASN A 273 15.63 16.63 1.14
N GLN A 274 14.61 15.93 0.63
CA GLN A 274 14.59 15.34 -0.72
C GLN A 274 14.70 16.40 -1.82
N SER A 275 13.97 17.52 -1.69
CA SER A 275 14.06 18.61 -2.66
C SER A 275 15.45 19.26 -2.68
N LYS A 276 16.08 19.45 -1.50
CA LYS A 276 17.45 19.97 -1.39
C LYS A 276 18.47 18.99 -1.95
N ALA A 277 18.32 17.69 -1.65
CA ALA A 277 19.20 16.65 -2.18
C ALA A 277 19.15 16.62 -3.72
N LEU A 278 17.94 16.65 -4.27
CA LEU A 278 17.74 16.68 -5.74
C LEU A 278 18.39 17.93 -6.37
N HIS A 279 18.22 19.10 -5.74
CA HIS A 279 18.87 20.34 -6.18
C HIS A 279 20.41 20.21 -6.19
N LEU A 280 20.99 19.69 -5.10
CA LEU A 280 22.45 19.56 -4.99
C LEU A 280 23.05 18.57 -5.98
N VAL A 281 22.35 17.48 -6.32
CA VAL A 281 22.83 16.45 -7.23
C VAL A 281 22.65 16.87 -8.69
N THR A 282 21.57 17.58 -9.03
CA THR A 282 21.19 17.85 -10.41
C THR A 282 21.47 19.30 -10.86
N GLY A 283 21.66 20.24 -9.92
CA GLY A 283 21.67 21.66 -10.18
C GLY A 283 20.31 22.27 -10.53
N MET A 284 19.23 21.47 -10.57
CA MET A 284 17.89 21.98 -10.86
C MET A 284 17.37 22.86 -9.71
N PRO A 285 16.67 23.95 -10.00
CA PRO A 285 16.10 24.83 -8.95
C PRO A 285 14.84 24.18 -8.33
N VAL A 286 15.03 23.15 -7.50
CA VAL A 286 13.95 22.41 -6.85
C VAL A 286 13.67 22.99 -5.47
N THR A 287 12.43 23.43 -5.25
CA THR A 287 11.91 23.84 -3.95
C THR A 287 10.97 22.76 -3.39
N PHE A 288 10.65 22.87 -2.10
CA PHE A 288 9.64 21.99 -1.48
C PHE A 288 8.35 21.94 -2.30
N GLY A 289 7.76 23.10 -2.62
CA GLY A 289 6.51 23.16 -3.39
C GLY A 289 6.62 22.65 -4.82
N SER A 290 7.75 22.87 -5.50
CA SER A 290 7.95 22.35 -6.85
C SER A 290 8.09 20.82 -6.86
N PHE A 291 8.69 20.24 -5.81
CA PHE A 291 8.79 18.80 -5.62
C PHE A 291 7.40 18.16 -5.45
N PHE A 292 6.58 18.69 -4.53
CA PHE A 292 5.21 18.23 -4.35
C PHE A 292 4.34 18.41 -5.59
N LYS A 293 4.54 19.52 -6.34
CA LYS A 293 3.85 19.72 -7.62
C LYS A 293 4.24 18.65 -8.65
N ALA A 294 5.50 18.22 -8.67
CA ALA A 294 5.95 17.14 -9.54
C ALA A 294 5.26 15.81 -9.18
N GLY A 295 5.24 15.43 -7.90
CA GLY A 295 4.51 14.25 -7.42
C GLY A 295 3.02 14.31 -7.73
N LYS A 296 2.37 15.45 -7.46
CA LYS A 296 0.96 15.65 -7.82
C LYS A 296 0.70 15.48 -9.31
N ARG A 297 1.64 15.94 -10.13
CA ARG A 297 1.55 15.82 -11.59
C ARG A 297 1.64 14.36 -12.03
N GLY A 298 2.63 13.58 -11.51
CA GLY A 298 2.79 12.15 -11.78
C GLY A 298 1.55 11.38 -11.37
N TYR A 299 1.12 11.54 -10.12
CA TYR A 299 -0.06 10.85 -9.59
C TYR A 299 -1.36 11.15 -10.34
N THR A 300 -1.53 12.41 -10.77
CA THR A 300 -2.70 12.82 -11.57
C THR A 300 -2.62 12.26 -13.00
N LEU A 301 -1.42 12.14 -13.56
CA LEU A 301 -1.20 11.52 -14.87
C LEU A 301 -1.56 10.03 -14.85
N GLU A 302 -1.09 9.28 -13.85
CA GLU A 302 -1.48 7.87 -13.67
C GLU A 302 -3.00 7.73 -13.61
N ARG A 303 -3.68 8.56 -12.78
CA ARG A 303 -5.14 8.52 -12.68
C ARG A 303 -5.82 8.88 -13.98
N HIS A 304 -5.31 9.85 -14.71
CA HIS A 304 -5.85 10.24 -16.02
C HIS A 304 -5.74 9.08 -17.02
N ILE A 305 -4.59 8.40 -17.07
CA ILE A 305 -4.40 7.22 -17.91
C ILE A 305 -5.39 6.12 -17.49
N ASN A 306 -5.46 5.78 -16.21
CA ASN A 306 -6.37 4.76 -15.69
C ASN A 306 -7.83 5.06 -16.02
N SER A 307 -8.25 6.33 -15.93
CA SER A 307 -9.62 6.72 -16.26
C SER A 307 -9.96 6.53 -17.74
N ARG A 308 -8.98 6.63 -18.64
CA ARG A 308 -9.16 6.31 -20.07
C ARG A 308 -9.33 4.80 -20.30
N PHE A 309 -8.84 3.95 -19.40
CA PHE A 309 -9.09 2.51 -19.39
C PHE A 309 -10.37 2.13 -18.63
N GLY A 310 -11.18 3.10 -18.21
CA GLY A 310 -12.48 2.89 -17.59
C GLY A 310 -12.45 2.83 -16.05
N ILE A 311 -11.29 3.02 -15.42
CA ILE A 311 -11.20 3.10 -13.95
C ILE A 311 -11.87 4.40 -13.46
N SER A 312 -12.77 4.25 -12.51
CA SER A 312 -13.60 5.33 -11.98
C SER A 312 -13.85 5.14 -10.47
N ARG A 313 -14.75 5.94 -9.91
CA ARG A 313 -15.16 5.84 -8.49
C ARG A 313 -15.62 4.44 -8.08
N LYS A 314 -16.30 3.70 -8.98
CA LYS A 314 -16.78 2.34 -8.67
C LYS A 314 -15.66 1.37 -8.37
N ASP A 315 -14.49 1.61 -8.97
CA ASP A 315 -13.30 0.75 -8.80
C ASP A 315 -12.49 1.17 -7.56
N ASP A 316 -12.70 2.39 -7.06
CA ASP A 316 -12.13 2.88 -5.79
C ASP A 316 -12.94 2.31 -4.62
N SER A 317 -12.80 1.01 -4.39
CA SER A 317 -13.58 0.22 -3.44
C SER A 317 -12.69 -0.67 -2.58
N LEU A 318 -13.25 -1.10 -1.47
CA LEU A 318 -12.72 -2.14 -0.59
C LEU A 318 -13.77 -3.25 -0.44
N PRO A 319 -13.38 -4.48 -0.12
CA PRO A 319 -14.32 -5.55 0.22
C PRO A 319 -15.27 -5.14 1.36
N SER A 320 -16.52 -5.61 1.30
CA SER A 320 -17.55 -5.21 2.29
C SER A 320 -17.20 -5.64 3.72
N ARG A 321 -16.38 -6.66 3.91
CA ARG A 321 -15.80 -6.99 5.23
C ARG A 321 -15.12 -5.79 5.88
N LEU A 322 -14.52 -4.90 5.13
CA LEU A 322 -13.79 -3.74 5.66
C LEU A 322 -14.64 -2.49 5.82
N THR A 323 -15.71 -2.37 5.03
CA THR A 323 -16.59 -1.19 5.01
C THR A 323 -17.88 -1.39 5.79
N ASP A 324 -18.40 -2.63 5.86
CA ASP A 324 -19.73 -2.91 6.38
C ASP A 324 -19.68 -3.71 7.70
N VAL A 325 -18.59 -4.47 7.93
CA VAL A 325 -18.43 -5.28 9.13
C VAL A 325 -17.44 -4.60 10.10
N PRO A 326 -17.85 -4.23 11.32
CA PRO A 326 -16.93 -3.64 12.29
C PRO A 326 -15.88 -4.67 12.72
N GLN A 327 -14.64 -4.21 12.97
CA GLN A 327 -13.59 -5.08 13.48
C GLN A 327 -13.87 -5.50 14.92
N VAL A 328 -14.44 -4.60 15.70
CA VAL A 328 -14.90 -4.88 17.07
C VAL A 328 -16.42 -4.95 17.05
N GLU A 329 -16.97 -6.08 17.43
CA GLU A 329 -18.42 -6.30 17.45
C GLU A 329 -19.11 -5.21 18.27
N GLY A 330 -20.14 -4.59 17.69
CA GLY A 330 -20.91 -3.52 18.33
C GLY A 330 -20.26 -2.14 18.26
N ASP A 331 -19.03 -1.99 17.75
CA ASP A 331 -18.36 -0.69 17.57
C ASP A 331 -18.28 -0.29 16.09
N GLU A 332 -19.30 0.44 15.63
CA GLU A 332 -19.41 0.96 14.26
C GLU A 332 -18.26 1.88 13.86
N SER A 333 -17.52 2.46 14.81
CA SER A 333 -16.36 3.30 14.51
C SER A 333 -15.17 2.51 13.96
N THR A 334 -15.21 1.18 14.09
CA THR A 334 -14.19 0.25 13.60
C THR A 334 -14.45 -0.26 12.18
N LYS A 335 -15.17 0.49 11.37
CA LYS A 335 -15.34 0.32 9.91
C LYS A 335 -14.56 1.38 9.15
N VAL A 336 -14.26 1.12 7.89
CA VAL A 336 -13.69 2.14 7.01
C VAL A 336 -14.83 3.01 6.44
N PRO A 337 -14.98 4.29 6.83
CA PRO A 337 -16.04 5.17 6.32
C PRO A 337 -15.69 5.70 4.92
N LEU A 338 -15.50 4.77 3.96
CA LEU A 338 -14.86 5.00 2.66
C LEU A 338 -15.57 6.06 1.81
N GLU A 339 -16.89 5.97 1.67
CA GLU A 339 -17.64 6.88 0.78
C GLU A 339 -17.54 8.34 1.22
N ARG A 340 -17.63 8.59 2.53
CA ARG A 340 -17.45 9.92 3.09
C ARG A 340 -16.06 10.48 2.81
N MET A 341 -15.03 9.65 2.92
CA MET A 341 -13.65 10.07 2.71
C MET A 341 -13.36 10.28 1.22
N LYS A 342 -13.88 9.46 0.31
CA LYS A 342 -13.71 9.61 -1.16
C LYS A 342 -14.20 10.97 -1.65
N ASN A 343 -15.36 11.43 -1.19
CA ASN A 343 -15.89 12.74 -1.60
C ASN A 343 -14.92 13.88 -1.27
N VAL A 344 -14.39 13.89 -0.05
CA VAL A 344 -13.41 14.91 0.38
C VAL A 344 -12.10 14.77 -0.40
N TYR A 345 -11.64 13.55 -0.63
CA TYR A 345 -10.42 13.23 -1.37
C TYR A 345 -10.47 13.72 -2.83
N TYR A 346 -11.54 13.39 -3.57
CA TYR A 346 -11.68 13.83 -4.96
C TYR A 346 -11.72 15.34 -5.07
N HIS A 347 -12.44 15.99 -4.16
CA HIS A 347 -12.46 17.45 -4.11
C HIS A 347 -11.06 18.04 -3.84
N ALA A 348 -10.30 17.47 -2.90
CA ALA A 348 -8.93 17.91 -2.58
C ALA A 348 -7.97 17.70 -3.78
N ARG A 349 -8.16 16.63 -4.55
CA ARG A 349 -7.43 16.36 -5.79
C ARG A 349 -7.83 17.28 -6.95
N GLY A 350 -9.01 17.89 -6.91
CA GLY A 350 -9.60 18.63 -8.02
C GLY A 350 -10.11 17.71 -9.12
N TRP A 351 -10.58 16.52 -8.72
CA TRP A 351 -11.22 15.53 -9.58
C TRP A 351 -12.74 15.64 -9.52
N SER A 352 -13.44 15.03 -10.47
CA SER A 352 -14.90 14.92 -10.45
C SER A 352 -15.37 13.96 -9.35
N ASP A 353 -16.68 13.94 -9.11
CA ASP A 353 -17.30 13.00 -8.18
C ASP A 353 -17.11 11.53 -8.61
N ASP A 354 -16.84 11.29 -9.90
CA ASP A 354 -16.49 9.97 -10.45
C ASP A 354 -14.99 9.63 -10.30
N GLY A 355 -14.24 10.48 -9.61
CA GLY A 355 -12.80 10.25 -9.38
C GLY A 355 -11.93 10.48 -10.61
N VAL A 356 -12.41 11.23 -11.62
CA VAL A 356 -11.69 11.53 -12.86
C VAL A 356 -11.07 12.94 -12.77
N PRO A 357 -9.80 13.13 -13.15
CA PRO A 357 -9.18 14.44 -13.18
C PRO A 357 -9.95 15.41 -14.08
N THR A 358 -10.29 16.59 -13.54
CA THR A 358 -11.04 17.59 -14.33
C THR A 358 -10.15 18.26 -15.37
N PRO A 359 -10.71 18.76 -16.50
CA PRO A 359 -9.93 19.53 -17.51
C PRO A 359 -9.19 20.73 -16.90
N LYS A 360 -9.79 21.35 -15.88
CA LYS A 360 -9.15 22.45 -15.13
C LYS A 360 -7.90 21.99 -14.39
N THR A 361 -7.97 20.82 -13.75
CA THR A 361 -6.82 20.22 -13.04
C THR A 361 -5.73 19.82 -14.02
N LEU A 362 -6.08 19.19 -15.14
CA LEU A 362 -5.11 18.80 -16.17
C LEU A 362 -4.38 20.03 -16.73
N ARG A 363 -5.09 21.10 -17.10
CA ARG A 363 -4.45 22.36 -17.56
C ARG A 363 -3.52 22.96 -16.52
N LYS A 364 -3.96 23.02 -15.24
CA LYS A 364 -3.14 23.56 -14.13
C LYS A 364 -1.83 22.80 -13.95
N LEU A 365 -1.81 21.51 -14.24
CA LEU A 365 -0.66 20.63 -14.14
C LEU A 365 0.13 20.49 -15.45
N GLY A 366 -0.32 21.10 -16.55
CA GLY A 366 0.28 21.01 -17.88
C GLY A 366 0.17 19.62 -18.48
N LEU A 367 -0.93 18.91 -18.20
CA LEU A 367 -1.23 17.56 -18.67
C LEU A 367 -2.29 17.55 -19.81
N ASP A 368 -2.90 18.69 -20.09
CA ASP A 368 -3.95 18.85 -21.12
C ASP A 368 -3.46 18.57 -22.54
N LYS A 369 -2.18 18.80 -22.82
CA LYS A 369 -1.57 18.52 -24.12
C LYS A 369 -1.40 17.02 -24.41
N LEU A 370 -1.52 16.17 -23.40
CA LEU A 370 -1.44 14.72 -23.56
C LEU A 370 -2.75 14.12 -24.09
N GLU A 371 -3.84 14.89 -24.13
CA GLU A 371 -5.11 14.45 -24.72
C GLU A 371 -5.02 14.20 -26.23
N SER A 372 -4.01 14.73 -26.92
CA SER A 372 -3.81 14.52 -28.35
C SER A 372 -3.27 13.13 -28.70
N TYR A 373 -2.74 12.37 -27.72
CA TYR A 373 -2.39 10.97 -27.92
C TYR A 373 -3.65 10.11 -27.73
N LYS A 374 -4.42 9.94 -28.79
CA LYS A 374 -5.49 8.95 -28.86
C LYS A 374 -4.86 7.54 -28.90
N VAL A 375 -4.52 6.99 -27.77
CA VAL A 375 -4.42 5.53 -27.65
C VAL A 375 -5.87 5.05 -27.57
N THR A 376 -6.41 4.59 -28.66
CA THR A 376 -7.72 3.95 -28.66
C THR A 376 -7.58 2.58 -28.00
N CYS A 377 -8.51 2.22 -27.12
CA CYS A 377 -8.57 0.88 -26.50
C CYS A 377 -8.60 -0.26 -27.55
N GLU A 378 -8.92 0.05 -28.80
CA GLU A 378 -8.92 -0.86 -29.95
C GLU A 378 -7.48 -1.22 -30.38
N GLU A 379 -6.55 -0.29 -30.37
CA GLU A 379 -5.13 -0.55 -30.74
C GLU A 379 -4.43 -1.43 -29.70
N PHE A 380 -4.82 -1.33 -28.41
CA PHE A 380 -4.25 -2.17 -27.37
C PHE A 380 -4.81 -3.60 -27.39
N LYS A 381 -6.09 -3.76 -27.73
CA LYS A 381 -6.71 -5.09 -27.91
C LYS A 381 -6.18 -5.81 -29.14
N SER A 382 -5.79 -5.10 -30.19
CA SER A 382 -5.19 -5.70 -31.39
C SER A 382 -3.73 -6.11 -31.18
N SER A 383 -2.99 -5.43 -30.27
CA SER A 383 -1.60 -5.78 -29.98
C SER A 383 -1.45 -6.88 -28.91
N SER A 384 -2.45 -7.11 -28.07
CA SER A 384 -2.49 -8.18 -27.06
C SER A 384 -3.18 -9.46 -27.53
N GLY A 385 -3.78 -9.46 -28.71
CA GLY A 385 -4.50 -10.60 -29.31
C GLY A 385 -3.62 -11.60 -30.10
N GLY A 386 -2.32 -11.55 -29.94
CA GLY A 386 -1.36 -12.39 -30.69
C GLY A 386 -0.62 -13.45 -29.88
N ALA A 387 -1.11 -13.81 -28.68
CA ALA A 387 -0.58 -14.94 -27.91
C ALA A 387 -1.76 -15.79 -27.39
N SER A 388 -2.29 -16.63 -28.29
CA SER A 388 -3.12 -17.81 -27.94
C SER A 388 -2.22 -19.01 -27.71
#